data_b7d6a8fc48f74f689a7bd64ebf712f15
#
_entry.id   b7d6a8fc48f74f689a7bd64ebf712f15
#
_cell.length_a   1.000
_cell.length_b   1.000
_cell.length_c   1.000
_cell.angle_alpha   90.00
_cell.angle_beta   90.00
_cell.angle_gamma   90.00
#
_symmetry.space_group_name_H-M   'P 1'
#
loop_
_entity.id
_entity.type
_entity.pdbx_description
1 polymer ?
#
loop_
_entity_poly.entity_id
_entity_poly.type
_entity_poly.pdbx_seq_one_letter_code
_entity_poly.pdbx_strand_id
1 'polypeptide(L)'
;MERLVPPYALICRHDEIELLRGRVETFVRLADLPRVEDEGGELLALVPYRQLRERGDACHDDGTPLRALIVQSRETIGVGDLPTGTAQIENGAFDVDDDTYALQVKAILDEEIANGEGSNFVLRRTFVGYCEDTTATAFAAFRNLLVQERNAYWTFLIHTGDAIMVGATPERHVSLEAGVCTMNPISGTLRRPPSSATREEVLAFLSDPKERDELAMVVDEELKMLAEVGDQGGVIDGPYLKEMANLAHTEYYIRAHTTMDAREILRATMFAPTATGSPIRNAFRVIKRHETSGRGYYGGVAALIGRDERGNQTMDAPLMLRVAYLDPADGSVRVPVGATLVRGSDPYGEVRETHAKAAGVLRAFGVRTGPSSGSTTSYGVATGPVWADDPLVRAALASRNERLSPTWATYHAPGELAVPELVGRSVLIIDNEDAFTSMLAVQLRSLGLVVTRMPYDAVESIDGYDLVVHGPGPGDPRSAQDPKMQAGRAFARELLEKRQPTLAICLGHQLMCAELGLELHRRPTPNQGAQIPVGLFGRTEALGYYNSYAVLAPRAAGEWELAHDGPELAALRGPHYTGLQFHPESVLTRDGLAILRRELVRLLSNTGA
;
A
#
# COMPACT_ATOMS: atom_id res chain seq x y z
N MET A 1 -37.76 -3.49 -20.77
CA MET A 1 -37.24 -3.22 -19.43
C MET A 1 -37.66 -1.84 -18.96
N GLU A 2 -38.23 -1.71 -17.77
CA GLU A 2 -38.40 -0.41 -17.15
C GLU A 2 -37.05 0.31 -17.08
N ARG A 3 -37.06 1.62 -17.35
CA ARG A 3 -35.87 2.45 -17.30
C ARG A 3 -35.22 2.29 -15.92
N LEU A 4 -33.94 1.88 -15.87
CA LEU A 4 -33.19 1.84 -14.60
C LEU A 4 -33.17 3.26 -14.02
N VAL A 5 -33.86 3.45 -12.91
CA VAL A 5 -33.98 4.76 -12.23
C VAL A 5 -32.90 4.81 -11.13
N PRO A 6 -32.01 5.83 -11.15
CA PRO A 6 -31.04 6.02 -10.08
C PRO A 6 -31.70 6.27 -8.71
N PRO A 7 -31.03 5.90 -7.59
CA PRO A 7 -29.69 5.33 -7.51
C PRO A 7 -29.65 3.81 -7.67
N TYR A 8 -28.57 3.31 -8.30
CA TYR A 8 -28.30 1.88 -8.44
C TYR A 8 -26.81 1.61 -8.64
N ALA A 9 -26.40 0.37 -8.43
CA ALA A 9 -25.07 -0.10 -8.80
C ALA A 9 -25.17 -1.42 -9.60
N LEU A 10 -24.39 -1.52 -10.67
CA LEU A 10 -24.11 -2.75 -11.39
C LEU A 10 -22.69 -3.19 -11.05
N ILE A 11 -22.54 -4.40 -10.54
CA ILE A 11 -21.24 -4.95 -10.15
C ILE A 11 -21.09 -6.31 -10.83
N CYS A 12 -20.03 -6.47 -11.62
CA CYS A 12 -19.67 -7.75 -12.22
C CYS A 12 -18.49 -8.33 -11.48
N ARG A 13 -18.71 -9.51 -10.92
CA ARG A 13 -17.73 -10.37 -10.27
C ARG A 13 -17.93 -11.80 -10.76
N HIS A 14 -16.85 -12.52 -11.07
CA HIS A 14 -16.91 -13.92 -11.51
C HIS A 14 -17.92 -14.16 -12.67
N ASP A 15 -17.95 -13.23 -13.66
CA ASP A 15 -18.84 -13.25 -14.82
C ASP A 15 -20.34 -13.10 -14.53
N GLU A 16 -20.76 -12.81 -13.31
CA GLU A 16 -22.13 -12.50 -12.92
C GLU A 16 -22.31 -11.00 -12.68
N ILE A 17 -23.38 -10.41 -13.22
CA ILE A 17 -23.72 -9.01 -13.01
C ILE A 17 -24.82 -8.91 -11.94
N GLU A 18 -24.48 -8.27 -10.86
CA GLU A 18 -25.39 -7.97 -9.77
C GLU A 18 -25.91 -6.54 -9.90
N LEU A 19 -27.22 -6.37 -9.89
CA LEU A 19 -27.87 -5.06 -9.83
C LEU A 19 -28.35 -4.81 -8.40
N LEU A 20 -27.77 -3.82 -7.76
CA LEU A 20 -28.12 -3.32 -6.45
C LEU A 20 -28.98 -2.06 -6.61
N ARG A 21 -30.14 -2.01 -5.95
CA ARG A 21 -31.01 -0.81 -5.88
C ARG A 21 -31.22 -0.43 -4.44
N GLY A 22 -31.39 0.87 -4.18
CA GLY A 22 -31.63 1.34 -2.83
C GLY A 22 -31.72 2.87 -2.76
N ARG A 23 -31.36 3.43 -1.63
CA ARG A 23 -31.25 4.88 -1.41
C ARG A 23 -29.79 5.27 -1.14
N VAL A 24 -29.37 6.42 -1.64
CA VAL A 24 -28.03 6.97 -1.37
C VAL A 24 -28.13 7.97 -0.22
N GLU A 25 -27.27 7.80 0.77
CA GLU A 25 -27.12 8.70 1.89
C GLU A 25 -25.68 9.20 1.99
N THR A 26 -25.48 10.37 2.59
CA THR A 26 -24.17 11.00 2.79
C THR A 26 -23.82 11.01 4.26
N PHE A 27 -22.57 10.68 4.57
CA PHE A 27 -22.06 10.56 5.92
C PHE A 27 -20.82 11.45 6.09
N VAL A 28 -20.46 11.74 7.34
CA VAL A 28 -19.26 12.55 7.66
C VAL A 28 -18.07 11.62 7.96
N ARG A 29 -18.29 10.57 8.74
CA ARG A 29 -17.25 9.63 9.18
C ARG A 29 -17.61 8.20 8.80
N LEU A 30 -16.61 7.35 8.64
CA LEU A 30 -16.82 5.91 8.43
C LEU A 30 -17.60 5.27 9.58
N ALA A 31 -17.38 5.71 10.82
CA ALA A 31 -18.13 5.25 11.98
C ALA A 31 -19.63 5.59 11.94
N ASP A 32 -20.02 6.60 11.16
CA ASP A 32 -21.42 7.02 11.01
C ASP A 32 -22.19 6.16 9.97
N LEU A 33 -21.47 5.34 9.17
CA LEU A 33 -22.11 4.38 8.27
C LEU A 33 -22.98 3.40 9.08
N PRO A 34 -24.20 3.04 8.60
CA PRO A 34 -25.06 2.09 9.29
C PRO A 34 -24.33 0.78 9.58
N ARG A 35 -24.61 0.21 10.76
CA ARG A 35 -24.25 -1.18 11.02
C ARG A 35 -25.22 -2.07 10.25
N VAL A 36 -24.70 -3.06 9.57
CA VAL A 36 -25.52 -4.03 8.84
C VAL A 36 -26.53 -4.74 9.76
N GLU A 37 -26.23 -4.83 11.06
CA GLU A 37 -27.13 -5.34 12.08
C GLU A 37 -28.37 -4.48 12.28
N ASP A 38 -28.22 -3.16 12.19
CA ASP A 38 -29.28 -2.19 12.46
C ASP A 38 -30.26 -2.09 11.28
N GLU A 39 -29.78 -2.28 10.05
CA GLU A 39 -30.55 -2.14 8.81
C GLU A 39 -30.97 -3.50 8.22
N GLY A 40 -30.45 -4.63 8.74
CA GLY A 40 -30.76 -5.98 8.26
C GLY A 40 -30.37 -6.25 6.80
N GLY A 41 -29.42 -5.45 6.23
CA GLY A 41 -29.13 -5.44 4.81
C GLY A 41 -27.65 -5.30 4.47
N GLU A 42 -27.42 -4.93 3.23
CA GLU A 42 -26.13 -4.60 2.63
C GLU A 42 -26.01 -3.10 2.39
N LEU A 43 -24.79 -2.57 2.41
CA LEU A 43 -24.51 -1.22 1.92
C LEU A 43 -23.28 -1.21 1.02
N LEU A 44 -23.30 -0.35 0.00
CA LEU A 44 -22.16 -0.06 -0.84
C LEU A 44 -21.65 1.34 -0.49
N ALA A 45 -20.57 1.40 0.31
CA ALA A 45 -19.92 2.65 0.68
C ALA A 45 -18.97 3.13 -0.41
N LEU A 46 -19.03 4.42 -0.74
CA LEU A 46 -18.11 5.11 -1.64
C LEU A 46 -17.25 6.04 -0.79
N VAL A 47 -16.02 5.62 -0.52
CA VAL A 47 -15.10 6.30 0.39
C VAL A 47 -14.15 7.19 -0.43
N PRO A 48 -14.28 8.53 -0.34
CA PRO A 48 -13.43 9.44 -1.09
C PRO A 48 -12.03 9.56 -0.47
N TYR A 49 -11.05 9.95 -1.27
CA TYR A 49 -9.67 10.14 -0.80
C TYR A 49 -9.58 11.17 0.35
N ARG A 50 -10.40 12.22 0.35
CA ARG A 50 -10.44 13.20 1.44
C ARG A 50 -10.85 12.63 2.80
N GLN A 51 -11.36 11.39 2.88
CA GLN A 51 -11.71 10.72 4.14
C GLN A 51 -10.49 10.52 5.06
N LEU A 52 -9.26 10.64 4.53
CA LEU A 52 -8.02 10.70 5.33
C LEU A 52 -8.07 11.75 6.44
N ARG A 53 -8.82 12.83 6.26
CA ARG A 53 -9.00 13.89 7.27
C ARG A 53 -9.63 13.40 8.57
N GLU A 54 -10.40 12.30 8.51
CA GLU A 54 -10.97 11.66 9.70
C GLU A 54 -9.90 11.15 10.67
N ARG A 55 -8.70 10.84 10.15
CA ARG A 55 -7.54 10.43 10.93
C ARG A 55 -6.55 11.58 11.20
N GLY A 56 -6.85 12.78 10.75
CA GLY A 56 -5.93 13.93 10.80
C GLY A 56 -4.85 13.92 9.72
N ASP A 57 -4.93 13.02 8.75
CA ASP A 57 -3.95 12.90 7.67
C ASP A 57 -4.11 14.02 6.62
N ALA A 58 -3.01 14.38 5.96
CA ALA A 58 -2.95 15.48 5.01
C ALA A 58 -3.56 15.11 3.66
N CYS A 59 -4.50 15.92 3.15
CA CYS A 59 -4.99 15.85 1.77
C CYS A 59 -5.60 17.20 1.35
N HIS A 60 -5.87 17.35 0.05
CA HIS A 60 -6.75 18.42 -0.43
C HIS A 60 -8.20 18.08 -0.10
N ASP A 61 -8.93 19.05 0.46
CA ASP A 61 -10.37 18.92 0.68
C ASP A 61 -11.12 19.42 -0.54
N ASP A 62 -11.58 18.52 -1.37
CA ASP A 62 -12.32 18.80 -2.60
C ASP A 62 -13.84 18.72 -2.42
N GLY A 63 -14.31 18.52 -1.19
CA GLY A 63 -15.74 18.41 -0.87
C GLY A 63 -16.38 17.09 -1.28
N THR A 64 -15.68 16.16 -1.90
CA THR A 64 -16.24 14.85 -2.32
C THR A 64 -16.85 14.11 -1.13
N PRO A 65 -18.13 13.76 -1.15
CA PRO A 65 -18.81 13.18 0.02
C PRO A 65 -18.49 11.70 0.23
N LEU A 66 -18.44 11.27 1.49
CA LEU A 66 -18.62 9.87 1.85
C LEU A 66 -20.08 9.51 1.65
N ARG A 67 -20.37 8.54 0.78
CA ARG A 67 -21.73 8.09 0.45
C ARG A 67 -21.89 6.61 0.71
N ALA A 68 -23.12 6.18 0.95
CA ALA A 68 -23.49 4.78 0.89
C ALA A 68 -24.80 4.58 0.14
N LEU A 69 -24.82 3.63 -0.77
CA LEU A 69 -26.05 3.05 -1.31
C LEU A 69 -26.52 1.99 -0.29
N ILE A 70 -27.58 2.31 0.45
CA ILE A 70 -28.25 1.36 1.34
C ILE A 70 -29.09 0.44 0.47
N VAL A 71 -28.67 -0.81 0.36
CA VAL A 71 -29.26 -1.78 -0.58
C VAL A 71 -30.63 -2.24 -0.08
N GLN A 72 -31.64 -2.08 -0.93
CA GLN A 72 -33.03 -2.52 -0.69
C GLN A 72 -33.39 -3.75 -1.51
N SER A 73 -32.75 -3.92 -2.66
CA SER A 73 -32.93 -5.11 -3.50
C SER A 73 -31.65 -5.44 -4.26
N ARG A 74 -31.43 -6.74 -4.48
CA ARG A 74 -30.33 -7.30 -5.24
C ARG A 74 -30.87 -8.34 -6.19
N GLU A 75 -30.48 -8.28 -7.45
CA GLU A 75 -30.85 -9.24 -8.49
C GLU A 75 -29.67 -9.52 -9.42
N THR A 76 -29.57 -10.72 -9.94
CA THR A 76 -28.61 -11.06 -11.00
C THR A 76 -29.25 -10.80 -12.36
N ILE A 77 -28.52 -10.12 -13.24
CA ILE A 77 -28.98 -9.78 -14.60
C ILE A 77 -27.97 -10.24 -15.64
N GLY A 78 -28.44 -10.44 -16.87
CA GLY A 78 -27.59 -10.77 -18.03
C GLY A 78 -27.05 -9.53 -18.74
N VAL A 79 -25.94 -9.68 -19.47
CA VAL A 79 -25.41 -8.62 -20.33
C VAL A 79 -26.45 -8.15 -21.38
N GLY A 80 -27.35 -9.06 -21.83
CA GLY A 80 -28.42 -8.77 -22.74
C GLY A 80 -29.50 -7.83 -22.18
N ASP A 81 -29.62 -7.75 -20.86
CA ASP A 81 -30.59 -6.90 -20.16
C ASP A 81 -30.11 -5.45 -20.00
N LEU A 82 -28.82 -5.19 -20.26
CA LEU A 82 -28.25 -3.86 -20.15
C LEU A 82 -28.70 -2.96 -21.30
N PRO A 83 -29.00 -1.68 -21.06
CA PRO A 83 -29.27 -0.71 -22.12
C PRO A 83 -28.14 -0.68 -23.15
N THR A 84 -28.54 -0.49 -24.42
CA THR A 84 -27.59 -0.29 -25.53
C THR A 84 -27.33 1.21 -25.71
N GLY A 85 -26.13 1.56 -26.17
CA GLY A 85 -25.72 2.94 -26.41
C GLY A 85 -24.37 2.96 -27.13
N THR A 86 -23.93 4.16 -27.47
CA THR A 86 -22.57 4.41 -27.99
C THR A 86 -21.75 5.15 -26.95
N ALA A 87 -20.54 4.68 -26.68
CA ALA A 87 -19.61 5.38 -25.85
C ALA A 87 -18.78 6.34 -26.69
N GLN A 88 -18.82 7.63 -26.38
CA GLN A 88 -18.03 8.64 -27.05
C GLN A 88 -17.68 9.76 -26.09
N ILE A 89 -16.37 10.07 -25.98
CA ILE A 89 -15.86 11.24 -25.31
C ILE A 89 -15.30 12.20 -26.35
N GLU A 90 -15.68 13.45 -26.24
CA GLU A 90 -15.22 14.54 -27.09
C GLU A 90 -14.24 15.45 -26.36
N ASN A 91 -13.37 16.11 -27.14
CA ASN A 91 -12.42 17.14 -26.67
C ASN A 91 -11.56 16.72 -25.50
N GLY A 92 -11.14 15.43 -25.45
CA GLY A 92 -10.42 14.89 -24.32
C GLY A 92 -8.92 15.18 -24.35
N ALA A 93 -8.39 15.63 -23.19
CA ALA A 93 -6.96 15.82 -22.95
C ALA A 93 -6.61 15.59 -21.48
N PHE A 94 -5.34 15.37 -21.19
CA PHE A 94 -4.86 15.39 -19.80
C PHE A 94 -4.84 16.81 -19.23
N ASP A 95 -5.23 16.97 -17.97
CA ASP A 95 -5.21 18.23 -17.22
C ASP A 95 -3.78 18.74 -16.97
N VAL A 96 -2.81 17.82 -16.96
CA VAL A 96 -1.37 18.08 -16.91
C VAL A 96 -0.75 17.44 -18.16
N ASP A 97 -0.11 18.26 -19.01
CA ASP A 97 0.58 17.78 -20.20
C ASP A 97 1.79 16.91 -19.87
N ASP A 98 2.32 16.21 -20.88
CA ASP A 98 3.39 15.23 -20.73
C ASP A 98 4.69 15.84 -20.19
N ASP A 99 5.07 17.03 -20.66
CA ASP A 99 6.31 17.69 -20.25
C ASP A 99 6.20 18.21 -18.81
N THR A 100 5.08 18.82 -18.47
CA THR A 100 4.79 19.29 -17.11
C THR A 100 4.75 18.12 -16.12
N TYR A 101 4.12 17.00 -16.50
CA TYR A 101 4.10 15.81 -15.66
C TYR A 101 5.49 15.22 -15.46
N ALA A 102 6.32 15.16 -16.50
CA ALA A 102 7.70 14.70 -16.40
C ALA A 102 8.53 15.59 -15.45
N LEU A 103 8.31 16.92 -15.47
CA LEU A 103 8.96 17.85 -14.51
C LEU A 103 8.50 17.61 -13.07
N GLN A 104 7.21 17.35 -12.84
CA GLN A 104 6.70 17.01 -11.52
C GLN A 104 7.28 15.68 -11.00
N VAL A 105 7.39 14.66 -11.87
CA VAL A 105 8.05 13.41 -11.54
C VAL A 105 9.49 13.68 -11.10
N LYS A 106 10.25 14.48 -11.87
CA LYS A 106 11.62 14.82 -11.53
C LYS A 106 11.72 15.54 -10.19
N ALA A 107 10.81 16.48 -9.90
CA ALA A 107 10.79 17.19 -8.63
C ALA A 107 10.58 16.22 -7.45
N ILE A 108 9.66 15.26 -7.54
CA ILE A 108 9.44 14.24 -6.49
C ILE A 108 10.68 13.36 -6.30
N LEU A 109 11.36 12.97 -7.38
CA LEU A 109 12.59 12.17 -7.29
C LEU A 109 13.71 12.93 -6.57
N ASP A 110 13.92 14.19 -6.94
CA ASP A 110 15.04 15.01 -6.46
C ASP A 110 14.78 15.59 -5.05
N GLU A 111 13.53 16.01 -4.77
CA GLU A 111 13.19 16.77 -3.57
C GLU A 111 12.61 15.90 -2.46
N GLU A 112 11.93 14.80 -2.79
CA GLU A 112 11.27 13.96 -1.80
C GLU A 112 12.02 12.64 -1.58
N ILE A 113 12.08 11.77 -2.60
CA ILE A 113 12.71 10.44 -2.47
C ILE A 113 14.20 10.56 -2.11
N ALA A 114 14.91 11.45 -2.78
CA ALA A 114 16.32 11.67 -2.50
C ALA A 114 16.56 12.29 -1.11
N ASN A 115 15.58 12.96 -0.52
CA ASN A 115 15.67 13.55 0.83
C ASN A 115 15.15 12.63 1.95
N GLY A 116 14.72 11.39 1.64
CA GLY A 116 14.30 10.45 2.66
C GLY A 116 12.85 10.59 3.10
N GLU A 117 12.04 11.33 2.33
CA GLU A 117 10.62 11.50 2.61
C GLU A 117 9.82 10.21 2.37
N GLY A 118 10.36 9.26 1.60
CA GLY A 118 9.75 7.96 1.40
C GLY A 118 10.45 7.12 0.34
N SER A 119 9.97 5.88 0.17
CA SER A 119 10.49 4.92 -0.80
C SER A 119 9.83 5.04 -2.17
N ASN A 120 8.55 5.36 -2.17
CA ASN A 120 7.75 5.54 -3.39
C ASN A 120 6.59 6.50 -3.15
N PHE A 121 6.14 7.15 -4.24
CA PHE A 121 4.96 8.02 -4.24
C PHE A 121 4.18 7.85 -5.54
N VAL A 122 2.87 7.94 -5.47
CA VAL A 122 2.00 7.89 -6.65
C VAL A 122 1.58 9.30 -7.03
N LEU A 123 2.01 9.77 -8.20
CA LEU A 123 1.60 11.06 -8.75
C LEU A 123 0.47 10.88 -9.74
N ARG A 124 -0.63 11.63 -9.56
CA ARG A 124 -1.82 11.58 -10.39
C ARG A 124 -1.83 12.71 -11.43
N ARG A 125 -2.40 12.40 -12.62
CA ARG A 125 -2.99 13.37 -13.55
C ARG A 125 -4.34 12.84 -14.05
N THR A 126 -5.16 13.68 -14.67
CA THR A 126 -6.53 13.31 -15.06
C THR A 126 -6.77 13.59 -16.52
N PHE A 127 -7.24 12.60 -17.26
CA PHE A 127 -7.81 12.85 -18.58
C PHE A 127 -9.21 13.42 -18.40
N VAL A 128 -9.49 14.55 -19.04
CA VAL A 128 -10.76 15.27 -18.97
C VAL A 128 -11.36 15.37 -20.36
N GLY A 129 -12.62 15.06 -20.48
CA GLY A 129 -13.38 15.15 -21.73
C GLY A 129 -14.85 15.41 -21.45
N TYR A 130 -15.68 15.31 -22.47
CA TYR A 130 -17.11 15.59 -22.43
C TYR A 130 -17.92 14.52 -23.17
N CYS A 131 -19.12 14.25 -22.69
CA CYS A 131 -20.12 13.45 -23.43
C CYS A 131 -21.52 14.06 -23.25
N GLU A 132 -22.34 14.01 -24.32
CA GLU A 132 -23.67 14.62 -24.32
C GLU A 132 -24.66 13.84 -23.44
N ASP A 133 -24.69 12.51 -23.55
CA ASP A 133 -25.52 11.62 -22.73
C ASP A 133 -24.64 10.74 -21.82
N THR A 134 -24.46 11.20 -20.58
CA THR A 134 -23.64 10.51 -19.59
C THR A 134 -24.14 9.11 -19.26
N THR A 135 -25.47 8.92 -19.19
CA THR A 135 -26.07 7.64 -18.83
C THR A 135 -25.88 6.61 -19.95
N ALA A 136 -26.22 6.98 -21.20
CA ALA A 136 -26.04 6.10 -22.36
C ALA A 136 -24.55 5.77 -22.57
N THR A 137 -23.67 6.78 -22.45
CA THR A 137 -22.22 6.63 -22.54
C THR A 137 -21.69 5.68 -21.46
N ALA A 138 -22.16 5.81 -20.22
CA ALA A 138 -21.76 4.96 -19.10
C ALA A 138 -22.16 3.49 -19.32
N PHE A 139 -23.39 3.21 -19.79
CA PHE A 139 -23.82 1.83 -20.10
C PHE A 139 -23.00 1.23 -21.25
N ALA A 140 -22.75 1.99 -22.29
CA ALA A 140 -21.94 1.53 -23.42
C ALA A 140 -20.49 1.23 -22.97
N ALA A 141 -19.89 2.11 -22.16
CA ALA A 141 -18.55 1.89 -21.60
C ALA A 141 -18.51 0.67 -20.67
N PHE A 142 -19.51 0.49 -19.81
CA PHE A 142 -19.61 -0.68 -18.94
C PHE A 142 -19.66 -1.98 -19.75
N ARG A 143 -20.51 -2.05 -20.79
CA ARG A 143 -20.57 -3.21 -21.70
C ARG A 143 -19.22 -3.48 -22.38
N ASN A 144 -18.54 -2.44 -22.82
CA ASN A 144 -17.22 -2.56 -23.44
C ASN A 144 -16.18 -3.09 -22.43
N LEU A 145 -16.18 -2.60 -21.17
CA LEU A 145 -15.29 -3.07 -20.12
C LEU A 145 -15.51 -4.52 -19.75
N LEU A 146 -16.76 -5.00 -19.67
CA LEU A 146 -17.10 -6.40 -19.44
C LEU A 146 -16.47 -7.35 -20.47
N VAL A 147 -16.29 -6.88 -21.71
CA VAL A 147 -15.67 -7.67 -22.78
C VAL A 147 -14.14 -7.51 -22.80
N GLN A 148 -13.64 -6.28 -22.56
CA GLN A 148 -12.25 -5.90 -22.76
C GLN A 148 -11.36 -6.20 -21.54
N GLU A 149 -11.89 -6.06 -20.32
CA GLU A 149 -11.14 -6.16 -19.06
C GLU A 149 -11.54 -7.43 -18.28
N ARG A 150 -11.43 -8.58 -18.95
CA ARG A 150 -11.58 -9.89 -18.28
C ARG A 150 -10.52 -10.04 -17.20
N ASN A 151 -10.86 -10.68 -16.08
CA ASN A 151 -10.02 -10.85 -14.90
C ASN A 151 -9.82 -9.54 -14.09
N ALA A 152 -10.58 -8.48 -14.34
CA ALA A 152 -10.72 -7.39 -13.38
C ALA A 152 -11.26 -7.93 -12.05
N TYR A 153 -10.85 -7.34 -10.93
CA TYR A 153 -11.39 -7.71 -9.62
C TYR A 153 -12.88 -7.35 -9.54
N TRP A 154 -13.23 -6.10 -9.93
CA TRP A 154 -14.59 -5.66 -10.19
C TRP A 154 -14.67 -4.93 -11.53
N THR A 155 -15.72 -5.19 -12.30
CA THR A 155 -16.19 -4.28 -13.35
C THR A 155 -17.53 -3.72 -12.88
N PHE A 156 -17.67 -2.39 -12.85
CA PHE A 156 -18.84 -1.79 -12.22
C PHE A 156 -19.32 -0.53 -12.92
N LEU A 157 -20.62 -0.23 -12.72
CA LEU A 157 -21.27 1.05 -12.99
C LEU A 157 -22.10 1.43 -11.78
N ILE A 158 -21.74 2.53 -11.10
CA ILE A 158 -22.44 3.05 -9.94
C ILE A 158 -23.05 4.41 -10.30
N HIS A 159 -24.37 4.55 -10.14
CA HIS A 159 -25.10 5.79 -10.38
C HIS A 159 -25.77 6.26 -9.10
N THR A 160 -25.27 7.34 -8.51
CA THR A 160 -25.77 7.89 -7.24
C THR A 160 -26.96 8.86 -7.38
N GLY A 161 -27.35 9.16 -8.62
CA GLY A 161 -28.32 10.20 -8.97
C GLY A 161 -27.64 11.43 -9.57
N ASP A 162 -26.62 11.94 -8.93
CA ASP A 162 -25.85 13.14 -9.30
C ASP A 162 -24.43 12.85 -9.83
N ALA A 163 -23.96 11.62 -9.73
CA ALA A 163 -22.66 11.18 -10.24
C ALA A 163 -22.74 9.76 -10.79
N ILE A 164 -21.93 9.47 -11.81
CA ILE A 164 -21.78 8.13 -12.38
C ILE A 164 -20.32 7.73 -12.34
N MET A 165 -20.05 6.49 -11.95
CA MET A 165 -18.71 5.90 -11.87
C MET A 165 -18.72 4.61 -12.68
N VAL A 166 -17.82 4.50 -13.67
CA VAL A 166 -17.70 3.31 -14.52
C VAL A 166 -16.25 2.88 -14.55
N GLY A 167 -15.96 1.64 -14.21
CA GLY A 167 -14.59 1.17 -14.14
C GLY A 167 -14.44 -0.34 -14.18
N ALA A 168 -13.18 -0.76 -14.42
CA ALA A 168 -12.73 -2.14 -14.29
C ALA A 168 -11.44 -2.14 -13.49
N THR A 169 -11.57 -2.26 -12.18
CA THR A 169 -10.42 -2.23 -11.28
C THR A 169 -9.78 -3.62 -11.14
N PRO A 170 -8.45 -3.73 -11.21
CA PRO A 170 -7.76 -5.01 -11.05
C PRO A 170 -7.54 -5.38 -9.59
N GLU A 171 -7.69 -4.42 -8.66
CA GLU A 171 -7.09 -4.50 -7.34
C GLU A 171 -8.12 -4.52 -6.22
N ARG A 172 -8.01 -5.54 -5.36
CA ARG A 172 -8.66 -5.56 -4.06
C ARG A 172 -7.88 -4.65 -3.12
N HIS A 173 -8.54 -3.66 -2.54
CA HIS A 173 -7.97 -2.93 -1.43
C HIS A 173 -7.98 -3.80 -0.18
N VAL A 174 -9.16 -4.19 0.28
CA VAL A 174 -9.33 -5.03 1.45
C VAL A 174 -10.65 -5.81 1.36
N SER A 175 -10.65 -7.05 1.82
CA SER A 175 -11.88 -7.82 2.02
C SER A 175 -11.91 -8.45 3.41
N LEU A 176 -13.12 -8.73 3.91
CA LEU A 176 -13.37 -9.44 5.17
C LEU A 176 -14.34 -10.58 4.89
N GLU A 177 -13.93 -11.80 5.19
CA GLU A 177 -14.74 -12.99 5.05
C GLU A 177 -14.43 -13.97 6.18
N ALA A 178 -15.46 -14.45 6.88
CA ALA A 178 -15.33 -15.39 8.00
C ALA A 178 -14.27 -14.98 9.04
N GLY A 179 -14.13 -13.68 9.34
CA GLY A 179 -13.14 -13.14 10.28
C GLY A 179 -11.71 -13.07 9.73
N VAL A 180 -11.53 -13.31 8.42
CA VAL A 180 -10.24 -13.14 7.74
C VAL A 180 -10.25 -11.88 6.90
N CYS A 181 -9.40 -10.93 7.25
CA CYS A 181 -9.11 -9.74 6.46
C CYS A 181 -8.03 -10.06 5.43
N THR A 182 -8.25 -9.69 4.16
CA THR A 182 -7.29 -9.94 3.07
C THR A 182 -7.03 -8.66 2.30
N MET A 183 -5.74 -8.33 2.10
CA MET A 183 -5.26 -7.33 1.14
C MET A 183 -4.53 -8.03 -0.01
N ASN A 184 -4.42 -7.35 -1.15
CA ASN A 184 -3.86 -7.96 -2.35
C ASN A 184 -2.94 -6.98 -3.08
N PRO A 185 -1.70 -6.77 -2.59
CA PRO A 185 -0.75 -5.90 -3.24
C PRO A 185 -0.37 -6.43 -4.63
N ILE A 186 -0.53 -5.56 -5.62
CA ILE A 186 -0.20 -5.82 -7.02
C ILE A 186 0.92 -4.87 -7.42
N SER A 187 2.04 -5.39 -7.92
CA SER A 187 3.13 -4.57 -8.42
C SER A 187 3.91 -5.28 -9.52
N GLY A 188 4.67 -4.48 -10.27
CA GLY A 188 5.34 -4.91 -11.47
C GLY A 188 4.36 -5.08 -12.65
N THR A 189 4.82 -4.77 -13.87
CA THR A 189 3.96 -4.82 -15.05
C THR A 189 4.69 -5.38 -16.26
N LEU A 190 4.27 -6.56 -16.71
CA LEU A 190 4.59 -7.05 -18.05
C LEU A 190 3.69 -6.32 -19.05
N ARG A 191 4.25 -5.34 -19.78
CA ARG A 191 3.50 -4.37 -20.63
C ARG A 191 3.15 -4.94 -22.01
N ARG A 192 2.60 -6.16 -22.03
CA ARG A 192 2.04 -6.80 -23.25
C ARG A 192 1.02 -7.86 -22.86
N PRO A 193 0.08 -8.20 -23.77
CA PRO A 193 -0.85 -9.29 -23.53
C PRO A 193 -0.11 -10.58 -23.22
N PRO A 194 -0.43 -11.31 -22.14
CA PRO A 194 0.18 -12.62 -21.82
C PRO A 194 0.07 -13.62 -22.97
N SER A 195 -1.04 -13.59 -23.72
CA SER A 195 -1.27 -14.44 -24.89
C SER A 195 -0.27 -14.22 -26.04
N SER A 196 0.42 -13.08 -26.08
CA SER A 196 1.44 -12.74 -27.08
C SER A 196 2.87 -12.78 -26.54
N ALA A 197 3.04 -12.95 -25.21
CA ALA A 197 4.35 -13.03 -24.58
C ALA A 197 4.97 -14.43 -24.80
N THR A 198 6.29 -14.49 -24.92
CA THR A 198 7.02 -15.75 -24.86
C THR A 198 7.34 -16.10 -23.40
N ARG A 199 7.67 -17.39 -23.14
CA ARG A 199 8.09 -17.83 -21.81
C ARG A 199 9.34 -17.07 -21.34
N GLU A 200 10.28 -16.84 -22.24
CA GLU A 200 11.54 -16.13 -21.97
C GLU A 200 11.28 -14.70 -21.52
N GLU A 201 10.31 -14.03 -22.13
CA GLU A 201 9.91 -12.66 -21.75
C GLU A 201 9.23 -12.63 -20.38
N VAL A 202 8.37 -13.60 -20.07
CA VAL A 202 7.76 -13.73 -18.74
C VAL A 202 8.83 -14.01 -17.68
N LEU A 203 9.76 -14.93 -17.93
CA LEU A 203 10.85 -15.24 -17.01
C LEU A 203 11.80 -14.05 -16.83
N ALA A 204 12.10 -13.29 -17.89
CA ALA A 204 12.88 -12.05 -17.82
C ALA A 204 12.19 -11.01 -16.94
N PHE A 205 10.89 -10.78 -17.12
CA PHE A 205 10.09 -9.91 -16.26
C PHE A 205 10.13 -10.37 -14.78
N LEU A 206 9.95 -11.67 -14.51
CA LEU A 206 9.99 -12.20 -13.15
C LEU A 206 11.37 -12.09 -12.50
N SER A 207 12.46 -12.08 -13.27
CA SER A 207 13.82 -11.94 -12.78
C SER A 207 14.32 -10.50 -12.70
N ASP A 208 13.55 -9.52 -13.20
CA ASP A 208 13.93 -8.09 -13.16
C ASP A 208 14.04 -7.61 -11.69
N PRO A 209 15.20 -7.09 -11.27
CA PRO A 209 15.42 -6.61 -9.91
C PRO A 209 14.47 -5.46 -9.51
N LYS A 210 14.19 -4.51 -10.44
CA LYS A 210 13.30 -3.37 -10.18
C LYS A 210 11.88 -3.87 -9.84
N GLU A 211 11.33 -4.72 -10.69
CA GLU A 211 9.97 -5.25 -10.54
C GLU A 211 9.82 -6.10 -9.27
N ARG A 212 10.89 -6.80 -8.89
CA ARG A 212 10.93 -7.60 -7.67
C ARG A 212 11.01 -6.73 -6.40
N ASP A 213 11.88 -5.71 -6.41
CA ASP A 213 12.08 -4.83 -5.25
C ASP A 213 10.83 -3.94 -5.04
N GLU A 214 10.17 -3.49 -6.12
CA GLU A 214 8.91 -2.74 -6.05
C GLU A 214 7.80 -3.57 -5.38
N LEU A 215 7.61 -4.82 -5.76
CA LEU A 215 6.62 -5.70 -5.14
C LEU A 215 6.90 -5.92 -3.64
N ALA A 216 8.17 -6.11 -3.25
CA ALA A 216 8.53 -6.29 -1.84
C ALA A 216 8.21 -5.05 -0.98
N MET A 217 8.41 -3.84 -1.53
CA MET A 217 8.06 -2.59 -0.83
C MET A 217 6.56 -2.46 -0.57
N VAL A 218 5.71 -2.78 -1.55
CA VAL A 218 4.26 -2.70 -1.34
C VAL A 218 3.75 -3.80 -0.42
N VAL A 219 4.37 -4.99 -0.43
CA VAL A 219 4.07 -6.07 0.52
C VAL A 219 4.38 -5.64 1.94
N ASP A 220 5.56 -5.04 2.20
CA ASP A 220 5.91 -4.51 3.52
C ASP A 220 4.86 -3.47 3.98
N GLU A 221 4.44 -2.55 3.10
CA GLU A 221 3.51 -1.49 3.46
C GLU A 221 2.11 -2.03 3.79
N GLU A 222 1.58 -2.98 3.00
CA GLU A 222 0.28 -3.58 3.31
C GLU A 222 0.33 -4.53 4.51
N LEU A 223 1.46 -5.20 4.72
CA LEU A 223 1.66 -6.02 5.92
C LEU A 223 1.69 -5.16 7.20
N LYS A 224 2.26 -3.94 7.14
CA LYS A 224 2.16 -2.95 8.23
C LYS A 224 0.70 -2.62 8.57
N MET A 225 -0.14 -2.42 7.55
CA MET A 225 -1.58 -2.15 7.74
C MET A 225 -2.28 -3.34 8.39
N LEU A 226 -2.02 -4.57 7.90
CA LEU A 226 -2.62 -5.77 8.48
C LEU A 226 -2.06 -6.12 9.86
N ALA A 227 -0.86 -5.67 10.22
CA ALA A 227 -0.34 -5.75 11.58
C ALA A 227 -1.10 -4.82 12.58
N GLU A 228 -1.78 -3.77 12.06
CA GLU A 228 -2.69 -2.93 12.86
C GLU A 228 -4.07 -3.56 13.06
N VAL A 229 -4.55 -4.27 12.06
CA VAL A 229 -5.93 -4.79 11.98
C VAL A 229 -6.03 -6.21 12.55
N GLY A 230 -4.98 -7.01 12.36
CA GLY A 230 -4.97 -8.41 12.72
C GLY A 230 -4.62 -8.68 14.18
N ASP A 231 -5.33 -9.61 14.80
CA ASP A 231 -5.10 -10.02 16.19
C ASP A 231 -3.68 -10.61 16.40
N GLN A 232 -3.11 -11.19 15.35
CA GLN A 232 -1.78 -11.83 15.36
C GLN A 232 -0.89 -11.34 14.20
N GLY A 233 -1.15 -10.12 13.69
CA GLY A 233 -0.51 -9.61 12.49
C GLY A 233 -1.00 -10.27 11.20
N GLY A 234 -0.24 -10.11 10.11
CA GLY A 234 -0.56 -10.65 8.81
C GLY A 234 0.37 -11.76 8.37
N VAL A 235 -0.08 -12.60 7.42
CA VAL A 235 0.76 -13.59 6.71
C VAL A 235 0.69 -13.34 5.21
N ILE A 236 1.82 -13.55 4.54
CA ILE A 236 1.95 -13.44 3.09
C ILE A 236 1.77 -14.79 2.41
N ASP A 237 1.03 -14.81 1.30
CA ASP A 237 0.77 -15.96 0.44
C ASP A 237 0.98 -15.56 -1.02
N GLY A 238 1.83 -16.27 -1.73
CA GLY A 238 2.27 -15.97 -3.09
C GLY A 238 3.80 -16.09 -3.26
N PRO A 239 4.42 -15.43 -4.26
CA PRO A 239 3.76 -14.58 -5.26
C PRO A 239 3.02 -15.35 -6.35
N TYR A 240 2.05 -14.70 -6.97
CA TYR A 240 1.29 -15.20 -8.11
C TYR A 240 1.48 -14.31 -9.34
N LEU A 241 1.24 -14.87 -10.52
CA LEU A 241 1.15 -14.09 -11.76
C LEU A 241 -0.33 -13.81 -12.06
N LYS A 242 -0.72 -12.54 -12.06
CA LYS A 242 -2.06 -12.08 -12.43
C LYS A 242 -2.07 -11.71 -13.90
N GLU A 243 -2.65 -12.57 -14.72
CA GLU A 243 -2.77 -12.36 -16.15
C GLU A 243 -4.06 -11.61 -16.47
N MET A 244 -3.93 -10.47 -17.14
CA MET A 244 -5.04 -9.65 -17.62
C MET A 244 -5.07 -9.63 -19.16
N ALA A 245 -6.09 -9.02 -19.77
CA ALA A 245 -6.25 -9.01 -21.22
C ALA A 245 -5.07 -8.37 -21.96
N ASN A 246 -4.50 -7.30 -21.44
CA ASN A 246 -3.49 -6.48 -22.11
C ASN A 246 -2.11 -6.44 -21.42
N LEU A 247 -1.98 -7.03 -20.25
CA LEU A 247 -0.77 -7.00 -19.42
C LEU A 247 -0.81 -8.12 -18.38
N ALA A 248 0.32 -8.35 -17.67
CA ALA A 248 0.33 -9.17 -16.47
C ALA A 248 1.04 -8.44 -15.33
N HIS A 249 0.64 -8.76 -14.10
CA HIS A 249 1.25 -8.27 -12.86
C HIS A 249 1.75 -9.42 -12.01
N THR A 250 2.57 -9.12 -11.02
CA THR A 250 2.81 -10.01 -9.89
C THR A 250 2.00 -9.53 -8.68
N GLU A 251 1.50 -10.48 -7.87
CA GLU A 251 0.69 -10.17 -6.69
C GLU A 251 1.00 -11.10 -5.54
N TYR A 252 0.74 -10.62 -4.32
CA TYR A 252 0.62 -11.44 -3.11
C TYR A 252 -0.78 -11.31 -2.54
N TYR A 253 -1.17 -12.25 -1.70
CA TYR A 253 -2.26 -12.11 -0.75
C TYR A 253 -1.65 -11.95 0.64
N ILE A 254 -2.12 -10.96 1.39
CA ILE A 254 -1.76 -10.78 2.79
C ILE A 254 -3.04 -10.98 3.58
N ARG A 255 -3.02 -11.91 4.54
CA ARG A 255 -4.20 -12.30 5.31
C ARG A 255 -3.95 -12.08 6.79
N ALA A 256 -4.99 -11.64 7.51
CA ALA A 256 -4.97 -11.50 8.97
C ALA A 256 -6.30 -11.94 9.56
N HIS A 257 -6.27 -12.67 10.67
CA HIS A 257 -7.49 -12.89 11.47
C HIS A 257 -7.80 -11.64 12.27
N THR A 258 -9.07 -11.24 12.28
CA THR A 258 -9.52 -10.04 12.99
C THR A 258 -10.94 -10.16 13.50
N THR A 259 -11.18 -9.56 14.66
CA THR A 259 -12.51 -9.36 15.24
C THR A 259 -13.02 -7.93 15.05
N MET A 260 -12.28 -7.11 14.33
CA MET A 260 -12.55 -5.70 14.12
C MET A 260 -13.78 -5.49 13.22
N ASP A 261 -14.55 -4.43 13.49
CA ASP A 261 -15.68 -4.02 12.65
C ASP A 261 -15.20 -3.58 11.25
N ALA A 262 -15.93 -3.92 10.19
CA ALA A 262 -15.57 -3.63 8.80
C ALA A 262 -15.26 -2.15 8.55
N ARG A 263 -15.98 -1.21 9.22
CA ARG A 263 -15.75 0.24 9.10
C ARG A 263 -14.44 0.68 9.75
N GLU A 264 -14.05 0.03 10.86
CA GLU A 264 -12.76 0.24 11.52
C GLU A 264 -11.61 -0.33 10.68
N ILE A 265 -11.82 -1.50 10.04
CA ILE A 265 -10.86 -2.07 9.08
C ILE A 265 -10.62 -1.07 7.94
N LEU A 266 -11.68 -0.54 7.31
CA LEU A 266 -11.57 0.49 6.27
C LEU A 266 -10.80 1.71 6.78
N ARG A 267 -11.13 2.19 7.99
CA ARG A 267 -10.47 3.35 8.58
C ARG A 267 -8.98 3.09 8.83
N ALA A 268 -8.61 1.91 9.31
CA ALA A 268 -7.23 1.54 9.60
C ALA A 268 -6.38 1.35 8.32
N THR A 269 -6.98 0.82 7.23
CA THR A 269 -6.29 0.50 5.98
C THR A 269 -6.35 1.59 4.91
N MET A 270 -6.99 2.75 5.16
CA MET A 270 -7.04 3.87 4.19
C MET A 270 -5.65 4.50 3.97
N PHE A 271 -5.19 4.69 2.75
CA PHE A 271 -5.56 4.02 1.50
C PHE A 271 -4.36 3.24 1.00
N ALA A 272 -4.59 2.35 0.01
CA ALA A 272 -3.57 1.44 -0.47
C ALA A 272 -2.27 2.16 -0.88
N PRO A 273 -1.10 1.64 -0.51
CA PRO A 273 0.21 2.19 -0.87
C PRO A 273 0.45 2.17 -2.38
N THR A 274 -0.19 1.25 -3.10
CA THR A 274 -0.20 1.16 -4.57
C THR A 274 -0.87 2.37 -5.25
N ALA A 275 -1.72 3.12 -4.51
CA ALA A 275 -2.33 4.36 -4.96
C ALA A 275 -1.75 5.61 -4.29
N THR A 276 -0.90 5.47 -3.29
CA THR A 276 -0.40 6.58 -2.46
C THR A 276 1.11 6.61 -2.34
N GLY A 277 1.72 5.59 -1.74
CA GLY A 277 3.17 5.49 -1.51
C GLY A 277 3.51 5.06 -0.09
N SER A 278 4.80 5.07 0.24
CA SER A 278 5.37 4.58 1.49
C SER A 278 6.49 5.51 2.02
N PRO A 279 6.55 5.83 3.33
CA PRO A 279 5.57 5.52 4.38
C PRO A 279 4.26 6.27 4.16
N ILE A 280 3.15 5.62 4.47
CA ILE A 280 1.81 6.06 4.02
C ILE A 280 1.44 7.48 4.44
N ARG A 281 1.68 7.87 5.71
CA ARG A 281 1.35 9.22 6.21
C ARG A 281 2.17 10.32 5.53
N ASN A 282 3.45 10.04 5.25
CA ASN A 282 4.28 10.99 4.55
C ASN A 282 3.92 11.07 3.07
N ALA A 283 3.53 9.95 2.46
CA ALA A 283 3.02 9.94 1.10
C ALA A 283 1.81 10.87 0.93
N PHE A 284 0.89 10.93 1.91
CA PHE A 284 -0.21 11.89 1.88
C PHE A 284 0.26 13.36 1.87
N ARG A 285 1.32 13.68 2.64
CA ARG A 285 1.90 15.04 2.67
C ARG A 285 2.55 15.40 1.33
N VAL A 286 3.30 14.46 0.74
CA VAL A 286 3.97 14.63 -0.56
C VAL A 286 2.93 14.78 -1.67
N ILE A 287 1.92 13.92 -1.73
CA ILE A 287 0.83 14.03 -2.69
C ILE A 287 0.15 15.40 -2.60
N LYS A 288 -0.17 15.86 -1.38
CA LYS A 288 -0.78 17.19 -1.17
C LYS A 288 0.12 18.33 -1.64
N ARG A 289 1.43 18.19 -1.56
CA ARG A 289 2.41 19.19 -1.97
C ARG A 289 2.53 19.29 -3.49
N HIS A 290 2.50 18.15 -4.20
CA HIS A 290 2.77 18.08 -5.63
C HIS A 290 1.52 18.02 -6.52
N GLU A 291 0.38 17.60 -6.00
CA GLU A 291 -0.89 17.68 -6.72
C GLU A 291 -1.61 18.98 -6.38
N THR A 292 -2.20 19.63 -7.40
CA THR A 292 -2.85 20.94 -7.27
C THR A 292 -4.33 20.86 -6.88
N SER A 293 -4.93 19.66 -6.90
CA SER A 293 -6.35 19.42 -6.66
C SER A 293 -6.62 18.14 -5.90
N GLY A 294 -7.81 18.01 -5.31
CA GLY A 294 -8.25 16.79 -4.66
C GLY A 294 -8.45 15.63 -5.61
N ARG A 295 -8.42 14.43 -5.07
CA ARG A 295 -8.47 13.17 -5.83
C ARG A 295 -9.89 12.63 -6.05
N GLY A 296 -10.93 13.24 -5.44
CA GLY A 296 -12.27 12.69 -5.46
C GLY A 296 -12.32 11.28 -4.87
N TYR A 297 -12.84 10.33 -5.63
CA TYR A 297 -12.81 8.92 -5.27
C TYR A 297 -11.58 8.17 -5.82
N TYR A 298 -10.72 8.80 -6.62
CA TYR A 298 -9.49 8.15 -7.12
C TYR A 298 -8.55 7.79 -5.97
N GLY A 299 -8.14 6.53 -5.91
CA GLY A 299 -7.35 5.99 -4.80
C GLY A 299 -8.14 5.80 -3.50
N GLY A 300 -9.44 6.09 -3.53
CA GLY A 300 -10.40 5.68 -2.51
C GLY A 300 -10.93 4.28 -2.78
N VAL A 301 -12.01 3.88 -2.13
CA VAL A 301 -12.59 2.54 -2.25
C VAL A 301 -14.11 2.57 -2.45
N ALA A 302 -14.63 1.55 -3.13
CA ALA A 302 -16.04 1.20 -3.08
C ALA A 302 -16.16 -0.07 -2.23
N ALA A 303 -16.83 -0.02 -1.08
CA ALA A 303 -16.88 -1.13 -0.15
C ALA A 303 -18.30 -1.68 -0.03
N LEU A 304 -18.51 -2.91 -0.52
CA LEU A 304 -19.74 -3.66 -0.29
C LEU A 304 -19.63 -4.35 1.07
N ILE A 305 -20.43 -3.90 2.04
CA ILE A 305 -20.43 -4.39 3.41
C ILE A 305 -21.75 -5.10 3.66
N GLY A 306 -21.70 -6.31 4.19
CA GLY A 306 -22.87 -7.15 4.43
C GLY A 306 -22.63 -8.17 5.53
N ARG A 307 -23.43 -9.24 5.49
CA ARG A 307 -23.26 -10.43 6.33
C ARG A 307 -23.39 -11.70 5.50
N ASP A 308 -22.65 -12.73 5.89
CA ASP A 308 -22.81 -14.07 5.35
C ASP A 308 -24.07 -14.76 5.95
N GLU A 309 -24.40 -15.94 5.44
CA GLU A 309 -25.54 -16.74 5.92
C GLU A 309 -25.41 -17.16 7.42
N ARG A 310 -24.21 -17.07 7.99
CA ARG A 310 -23.93 -17.38 9.40
C ARG A 310 -24.00 -16.14 10.28
N GLY A 311 -24.25 -14.96 9.67
CA GLY A 311 -24.30 -13.68 10.37
C GLY A 311 -22.94 -13.03 10.61
N ASN A 312 -21.82 -13.57 10.08
CA ASN A 312 -20.53 -12.93 10.16
C ASN A 312 -20.49 -11.70 9.26
N GLN A 313 -19.79 -10.65 9.68
CA GLN A 313 -19.56 -9.50 8.81
C GLN A 313 -18.76 -9.90 7.57
N THR A 314 -19.17 -9.35 6.44
CA THR A 314 -18.46 -9.46 5.18
C THR A 314 -18.16 -8.07 4.64
N MET A 315 -17.05 -7.94 3.96
CA MET A 315 -16.68 -6.73 3.21
C MET A 315 -15.91 -7.12 1.96
N ASP A 316 -16.23 -6.49 0.85
CA ASP A 316 -15.50 -6.61 -0.39
C ASP A 316 -15.26 -5.20 -0.94
N ALA A 317 -14.00 -4.72 -0.87
CA ALA A 317 -13.65 -3.34 -1.17
C ALA A 317 -12.56 -3.26 -2.24
N PRO A 318 -12.93 -3.05 -3.51
CA PRO A 318 -11.99 -2.72 -4.57
C PRO A 318 -11.44 -1.31 -4.42
N LEU A 319 -10.20 -1.14 -4.87
CA LEU A 319 -9.58 0.16 -5.00
C LEU A 319 -10.16 0.90 -6.22
N MET A 320 -10.51 2.18 -6.05
CA MET A 320 -11.08 3.02 -7.12
C MET A 320 -9.97 3.50 -8.07
N LEU A 321 -9.44 2.56 -8.86
CA LEU A 321 -8.48 2.77 -9.94
C LEU A 321 -9.10 2.31 -11.27
N ARG A 322 -8.63 2.89 -12.37
CA ARG A 322 -9.17 2.61 -13.72
C ARG A 322 -10.68 2.86 -13.81
N VAL A 323 -11.09 3.99 -13.28
CA VAL A 323 -12.49 4.44 -13.20
C VAL A 323 -12.64 5.76 -13.92
N ALA A 324 -13.71 5.87 -14.71
CA ALA A 324 -14.20 7.13 -15.23
C ALA A 324 -15.31 7.68 -14.33
N TYR A 325 -15.27 8.96 -14.06
CA TYR A 325 -16.26 9.72 -13.30
C TYR A 325 -16.98 10.66 -14.24
N LEU A 326 -18.31 10.49 -14.34
CA LEU A 326 -19.15 11.30 -15.21
C LEU A 326 -20.09 12.14 -14.34
N ASP A 327 -20.19 13.42 -14.68
CA ASP A 327 -21.14 14.34 -14.06
C ASP A 327 -22.36 14.52 -14.96
N PRO A 328 -23.55 14.05 -14.53
CA PRO A 328 -24.77 14.20 -15.32
C PRO A 328 -25.24 15.65 -15.51
N ALA A 329 -24.75 16.58 -14.67
CA ALA A 329 -25.17 17.97 -14.72
C ALA A 329 -24.49 18.77 -15.84
N ASP A 330 -23.22 18.47 -16.13
CA ASP A 330 -22.44 19.22 -17.11
C ASP A 330 -21.84 18.35 -18.24
N GLY A 331 -22.01 17.02 -18.16
CA GLY A 331 -21.49 16.08 -19.16
C GLY A 331 -19.98 15.84 -19.06
N SER A 332 -19.30 16.36 -18.06
CA SER A 332 -17.86 16.16 -17.90
C SER A 332 -17.53 14.70 -17.60
N VAL A 333 -16.43 14.23 -18.18
CA VAL A 333 -15.88 12.89 -17.97
C VAL A 333 -14.44 13.03 -17.50
N ARG A 334 -14.10 12.43 -16.36
CA ARG A 334 -12.77 12.48 -15.77
C ARG A 334 -12.24 11.07 -15.58
N VAL A 335 -11.04 10.80 -16.09
CA VAL A 335 -10.34 9.52 -15.92
C VAL A 335 -8.98 9.78 -15.26
N PRO A 336 -8.91 9.78 -13.94
CA PRO A 336 -7.66 9.96 -13.21
C PRO A 336 -6.81 8.69 -13.30
N VAL A 337 -5.50 8.90 -13.46
CA VAL A 337 -4.47 7.85 -13.51
C VAL A 337 -3.22 8.33 -12.81
N GLY A 338 -2.43 7.41 -12.25
CA GLY A 338 -1.17 7.74 -11.60
C GLY A 338 -0.07 6.73 -11.93
N ALA A 339 1.17 7.20 -11.83
CA ALA A 339 2.36 6.38 -11.89
C ALA A 339 3.03 6.29 -10.52
N THR A 340 3.60 5.12 -10.21
CA THR A 340 4.33 4.87 -8.97
C THR A 340 5.78 5.25 -9.17
N LEU A 341 6.19 6.34 -8.52
CA LEU A 341 7.54 6.88 -8.61
C LEU A 341 8.43 6.21 -7.57
N VAL A 342 9.49 5.59 -8.04
CA VAL A 342 10.55 4.98 -7.21
C VAL A 342 11.90 5.59 -7.58
N ARG A 343 12.92 5.37 -6.77
CA ARG A 343 14.28 5.91 -6.98
C ARG A 343 14.82 5.77 -8.41
N GLY A 344 14.45 4.69 -9.12
CA GLY A 344 14.92 4.41 -10.49
C GLY A 344 13.95 4.84 -11.60
N SER A 345 12.90 5.59 -11.28
CA SER A 345 11.93 6.03 -12.28
C SER A 345 12.52 6.98 -13.32
N ASP A 346 12.17 6.73 -14.59
CA ASP A 346 12.44 7.64 -15.71
C ASP A 346 11.23 8.57 -15.92
N PRO A 347 11.35 9.90 -15.85
CA PRO A 347 10.21 10.81 -15.95
C PRO A 347 9.30 10.58 -17.16
N TYR A 348 9.87 10.40 -18.35
CA TYR A 348 9.07 10.09 -19.55
C TYR A 348 8.60 8.63 -19.60
N GLY A 349 9.26 7.72 -18.90
CA GLY A 349 8.78 6.37 -18.63
C GLY A 349 7.46 6.39 -17.88
N GLU A 350 7.39 7.21 -16.83
CA GLU A 350 6.18 7.36 -16.00
C GLU A 350 5.06 8.09 -16.76
N VAL A 351 5.38 9.06 -17.63
CA VAL A 351 4.41 9.63 -18.59
C VAL A 351 3.79 8.52 -19.44
N ARG A 352 4.60 7.67 -20.05
CA ARG A 352 4.11 6.54 -20.87
C ARG A 352 3.25 5.57 -20.06
N GLU A 353 3.58 5.38 -18.80
CA GLU A 353 2.80 4.52 -17.90
C GLU A 353 1.40 5.08 -17.64
N THR A 354 1.25 6.39 -17.42
CA THR A 354 -0.07 7.01 -17.25
C THR A 354 -0.93 6.86 -18.50
N HIS A 355 -0.35 7.03 -19.70
CA HIS A 355 -1.06 6.77 -20.96
C HIS A 355 -1.51 5.30 -21.07
N ALA A 356 -0.64 4.35 -20.74
CA ALA A 356 -0.97 2.92 -20.77
C ALA A 356 -2.07 2.54 -19.77
N LYS A 357 -2.04 3.10 -18.55
CA LYS A 357 -3.06 2.86 -17.52
C LYS A 357 -4.43 3.49 -17.89
N ALA A 358 -4.44 4.63 -18.58
CA ALA A 358 -5.67 5.25 -19.08
C ALA A 358 -6.28 4.51 -20.27
N ALA A 359 -5.45 3.89 -21.11
CA ALA A 359 -5.85 3.38 -22.43
C ALA A 359 -7.01 2.39 -22.40
N GLY A 360 -7.08 1.50 -21.41
CA GLY A 360 -8.17 0.52 -21.29
C GLY A 360 -9.53 1.21 -21.11
N VAL A 361 -9.61 2.10 -20.11
CA VAL A 361 -10.84 2.87 -19.85
C VAL A 361 -11.19 3.77 -21.02
N LEU A 362 -10.24 4.56 -21.54
CA LEU A 362 -10.47 5.47 -22.63
C LEU A 362 -10.96 4.76 -23.90
N ARG A 363 -10.43 3.56 -24.20
CA ARG A 363 -10.90 2.73 -25.30
C ARG A 363 -12.35 2.27 -25.10
N ALA A 364 -12.71 1.90 -23.87
CA ALA A 364 -14.10 1.54 -23.55
C ALA A 364 -15.07 2.71 -23.79
N PHE A 365 -14.58 3.94 -23.64
CA PHE A 365 -15.31 5.18 -23.96
C PHE A 365 -15.15 5.66 -25.41
N GLY A 366 -14.60 4.85 -26.32
CA GLY A 366 -14.47 5.19 -27.73
C GLY A 366 -13.31 6.13 -28.08
N VAL A 367 -12.46 6.50 -27.11
CA VAL A 367 -11.29 7.36 -27.37
C VAL A 367 -10.17 6.52 -28.02
N ARG A 368 -9.69 6.97 -29.19
CA ARG A 368 -8.59 6.31 -29.91
C ARG A 368 -7.26 6.71 -29.28
N THR A 369 -6.59 5.77 -28.66
CA THR A 369 -5.28 5.98 -28.03
C THR A 369 -4.18 5.35 -28.90
N GLY A 370 -3.38 6.16 -29.59
CA GLY A 370 -2.20 5.73 -30.36
C GLY A 370 -2.41 5.59 -31.88
N PRO A 371 -1.30 5.43 -32.66
CA PRO A 371 -1.39 5.24 -34.09
C PRO A 371 -2.12 3.94 -34.41
N SER A 372 -3.09 4.04 -35.29
CA SER A 372 -3.93 2.94 -35.75
C SER A 372 -3.09 1.89 -36.49
N SER A 373 -2.64 0.85 -35.82
CA SER A 373 -2.46 -0.42 -36.51
C SER A 373 -3.88 -0.95 -36.79
N GLY A 374 -4.31 -0.81 -38.02
CA GLY A 374 -5.60 -1.26 -38.49
C GLY A 374 -5.73 -2.79 -38.34
N SER A 375 -6.34 -3.19 -37.26
CA SER A 375 -6.92 -4.50 -37.12
C SER A 375 -8.17 -4.35 -36.27
N THR A 376 -9.32 -4.40 -36.93
CA THR A 376 -10.58 -4.82 -36.33
C THR A 376 -10.41 -6.27 -35.90
N THR A 377 -9.68 -6.50 -34.81
CA THR A 377 -9.59 -7.82 -34.24
C THR A 377 -10.93 -8.13 -33.59
N SER A 378 -11.69 -9.04 -34.22
CA SER A 378 -12.76 -9.76 -33.54
C SER A 378 -12.15 -10.32 -32.26
N TYR A 379 -12.70 -9.93 -31.11
CA TYR A 379 -12.31 -10.45 -29.80
C TYR A 379 -12.66 -11.93 -29.70
N GLY A 380 -11.83 -12.79 -30.31
CA GLY A 380 -11.80 -14.21 -30.03
C GLY A 380 -11.25 -14.39 -28.62
N VAL A 381 -11.75 -15.38 -27.91
CA VAL A 381 -11.17 -15.87 -26.67
C VAL A 381 -9.65 -15.96 -26.88
N ALA A 382 -8.85 -15.25 -26.10
CA ALA A 382 -7.41 -15.33 -26.20
C ALA A 382 -7.00 -16.78 -25.87
N THR A 383 -6.66 -17.55 -26.90
CA THR A 383 -6.20 -18.95 -26.80
C THR A 383 -4.69 -19.02 -26.63
N GLY A 384 -4.11 -18.04 -25.94
CA GLY A 384 -2.69 -18.03 -25.60
C GLY A 384 -2.38 -18.94 -24.40
N PRO A 385 -1.11 -19.24 -24.17
CA PRO A 385 -0.70 -20.01 -23.00
C PRO A 385 -1.06 -19.26 -21.72
N VAL A 386 -1.50 -20.00 -20.70
CA VAL A 386 -1.68 -19.49 -19.33
C VAL A 386 -0.34 -19.67 -18.62
N TRP A 387 0.41 -18.61 -18.49
CA TRP A 387 1.76 -18.63 -17.90
C TRP A 387 1.75 -18.92 -16.40
N ALA A 388 0.68 -18.54 -15.71
CA ALA A 388 0.51 -18.84 -14.28
C ALA A 388 0.58 -20.35 -13.98
N ASP A 389 0.24 -21.21 -14.95
CA ASP A 389 0.30 -22.66 -14.82
C ASP A 389 1.60 -23.29 -15.33
N ASP A 390 2.48 -22.51 -15.97
CA ASP A 390 3.76 -23.02 -16.47
C ASP A 390 4.70 -23.38 -15.31
N PRO A 391 5.27 -24.60 -15.27
CA PRO A 391 6.13 -25.04 -14.15
C PRO A 391 7.37 -24.18 -13.93
N LEU A 392 7.99 -23.63 -15.00
CA LEU A 392 9.17 -22.76 -14.87
C LEU A 392 8.80 -21.37 -14.34
N VAL A 393 7.64 -20.85 -14.74
CA VAL A 393 7.10 -19.60 -14.22
C VAL A 393 6.75 -19.75 -12.73
N ARG A 394 6.10 -20.83 -12.32
CA ARG A 394 5.85 -21.14 -10.91
C ARG A 394 7.13 -21.26 -10.09
N ALA A 395 8.15 -21.92 -10.63
CA ALA A 395 9.45 -22.03 -9.97
C ALA A 395 10.13 -20.65 -9.82
N ALA A 396 10.08 -19.81 -10.86
CA ALA A 396 10.61 -18.45 -10.81
C ALA A 396 9.86 -17.57 -9.79
N LEU A 397 8.54 -17.70 -9.69
CA LEU A 397 7.75 -17.03 -8.67
C LEU A 397 8.14 -17.51 -7.26
N ALA A 398 8.17 -18.81 -7.03
CA ALA A 398 8.52 -19.39 -5.73
C ALA A 398 9.91 -18.96 -5.25
N SER A 399 10.89 -18.86 -6.17
CA SER A 399 12.25 -18.43 -5.83
C SER A 399 12.35 -17.00 -5.27
N ARG A 400 11.36 -16.15 -5.53
CA ARG A 400 11.30 -14.81 -4.95
C ARG A 400 11.16 -14.84 -3.43
N ASN A 401 10.48 -15.87 -2.88
CA ASN A 401 10.29 -16.03 -1.44
C ASN A 401 11.56 -16.44 -0.69
N GLU A 402 12.55 -17.02 -1.37
CA GLU A 402 13.82 -17.43 -0.73
C GLU A 402 14.56 -16.27 -0.10
N ARG A 403 14.29 -15.07 -0.57
CA ARG A 403 14.87 -13.82 -0.05
C ARG A 403 14.07 -13.18 1.06
N LEU A 404 12.79 -13.53 1.20
CA LEU A 404 11.90 -12.93 2.18
C LEU A 404 12.02 -13.59 3.56
N SER A 405 11.63 -12.86 4.58
CA SER A 405 11.58 -13.36 5.95
C SER A 405 10.52 -14.46 6.10
N PRO A 406 10.89 -15.68 6.49
CA PRO A 406 9.94 -16.77 6.69
C PRO A 406 8.98 -16.51 7.87
N THR A 407 9.28 -15.58 8.75
CA THR A 407 8.42 -15.18 9.87
C THR A 407 7.03 -14.77 9.40
N TRP A 408 6.92 -14.13 8.24
CA TRP A 408 5.65 -13.65 7.70
C TRP A 408 4.90 -14.66 6.81
N ALA A 409 5.41 -15.91 6.73
CA ALA A 409 4.72 -16.99 6.01
C ALA A 409 3.72 -17.76 6.89
N THR A 410 3.73 -17.53 8.21
CA THR A 410 2.83 -18.18 9.18
C THR A 410 2.40 -17.21 10.27
N TYR A 411 1.23 -17.45 10.87
CA TYR A 411 0.80 -16.71 12.05
C TYR A 411 1.62 -17.12 13.27
N HIS A 412 1.89 -16.13 14.13
CA HIS A 412 2.52 -16.35 15.43
C HIS A 412 1.69 -15.71 16.53
N ALA A 413 1.05 -16.55 17.33
CA ALA A 413 0.31 -16.08 18.50
C ALA A 413 1.23 -15.39 19.52
N PRO A 414 0.72 -14.45 20.33
CA PRO A 414 1.50 -13.88 21.43
C PRO A 414 2.07 -14.99 22.32
N GLY A 415 3.40 -14.96 22.54
CA GLY A 415 4.12 -15.95 23.32
C GLY A 415 4.34 -17.32 22.67
N GLU A 416 3.92 -17.54 21.41
CA GLU A 416 4.14 -18.82 20.70
C GLU A 416 5.63 -19.15 20.56
N LEU A 417 6.45 -18.13 20.29
CA LEU A 417 7.89 -18.24 20.17
C LEU A 417 8.60 -17.72 21.43
N ALA A 418 7.95 -17.83 22.58
CA ALA A 418 8.41 -17.29 23.86
C ALA A 418 9.85 -17.68 24.17
N VAL A 419 10.62 -16.69 24.61
CA VAL A 419 11.99 -16.82 25.06
C VAL A 419 11.99 -16.60 26.58
N PRO A 420 12.46 -17.55 27.41
CA PRO A 420 12.35 -17.46 28.88
C PRO A 420 12.84 -16.14 29.47
N GLU A 421 13.92 -15.58 28.92
CA GLU A 421 14.52 -14.32 29.37
C GLU A 421 13.71 -13.09 29.04
N LEU A 422 12.75 -13.21 28.09
CA LEU A 422 11.92 -12.12 27.55
C LEU A 422 10.48 -12.15 28.07
N VAL A 423 10.01 -13.31 28.56
CA VAL A 423 8.61 -13.48 28.97
C VAL A 423 8.20 -12.49 30.05
N GLY A 424 7.13 -11.75 29.78
CA GLY A 424 6.54 -10.78 30.71
C GLY A 424 7.30 -9.46 30.86
N ARG A 425 8.46 -9.29 30.21
CA ARG A 425 9.18 -8.03 30.19
C ARG A 425 8.40 -6.97 29.44
N SER A 426 8.34 -5.77 30.00
CA SER A 426 7.61 -4.62 29.45
C SER A 426 8.46 -3.86 28.44
N VAL A 427 7.86 -3.52 27.29
CA VAL A 427 8.52 -2.79 26.20
C VAL A 427 7.69 -1.59 25.79
N LEU A 428 8.31 -0.41 25.73
CA LEU A 428 7.78 0.77 25.07
C LEU A 428 8.36 0.87 23.65
N ILE A 429 7.51 0.95 22.64
CA ILE A 429 7.91 1.34 21.27
C ILE A 429 7.52 2.80 21.06
N ILE A 430 8.53 3.66 20.84
CA ILE A 430 8.35 5.05 20.42
C ILE A 430 8.14 5.04 18.90
N ASP A 431 6.95 5.35 18.45
CA ASP A 431 6.57 5.39 17.02
C ASP A 431 6.87 6.78 16.44
N ASN A 432 7.86 6.85 15.55
CA ASN A 432 8.25 8.09 14.87
C ASN A 432 7.51 8.26 13.51
N GLU A 433 6.22 7.92 13.46
CA GLU A 433 5.35 8.01 12.28
C GLU A 433 5.64 6.95 11.19
N ASP A 434 6.09 5.76 11.58
CA ASP A 434 6.26 4.63 10.66
C ASP A 434 5.58 3.37 11.20
N ALA A 435 4.62 2.87 10.44
CA ALA A 435 3.86 1.68 10.80
C ALA A 435 4.67 0.36 10.82
N PHE A 436 5.96 0.36 10.48
CA PHE A 436 6.88 -0.75 10.80
C PHE A 436 6.89 -1.09 12.28
N THR A 437 6.59 -0.11 13.14
CA THR A 437 6.41 -0.33 14.59
C THR A 437 5.28 -1.30 14.92
N SER A 438 4.26 -1.45 14.06
CA SER A 438 3.17 -2.44 14.21
C SER A 438 3.68 -3.85 13.96
N MET A 439 4.43 -4.06 12.89
CA MET A 439 5.06 -5.35 12.57
C MET A 439 6.03 -5.76 13.70
N LEU A 440 6.83 -4.80 14.16
CA LEU A 440 7.74 -5.01 15.28
C LEU A 440 6.98 -5.43 16.55
N ALA A 441 5.86 -4.77 16.86
CA ALA A 441 5.03 -5.11 18.02
C ALA A 441 4.49 -6.55 17.94
N VAL A 442 4.09 -7.03 16.76
CA VAL A 442 3.68 -8.43 16.54
C VAL A 442 4.83 -9.39 16.84
N GLN A 443 6.02 -9.15 16.29
CA GLN A 443 7.18 -9.99 16.51
C GLN A 443 7.61 -10.01 17.98
N LEU A 444 7.62 -8.86 18.67
CA LEU A 444 7.97 -8.78 20.08
C LEU A 444 6.98 -9.52 20.98
N ARG A 445 5.67 -9.41 20.68
CA ARG A 445 4.63 -10.18 21.39
C ARG A 445 4.78 -11.68 21.18
N SER A 446 5.13 -12.14 19.97
CA SER A 446 5.39 -13.56 19.72
C SER A 446 6.53 -14.12 20.55
N LEU A 447 7.55 -13.30 20.87
CA LEU A 447 8.66 -13.64 21.75
C LEU A 447 8.31 -13.61 23.26
N GLY A 448 7.08 -13.23 23.63
CA GLY A 448 6.57 -13.22 25.01
C GLY A 448 6.67 -11.88 25.73
N LEU A 449 7.02 -10.80 25.04
CA LEU A 449 7.10 -9.46 25.61
C LEU A 449 5.71 -8.80 25.73
N VAL A 450 5.55 -7.92 26.73
CA VAL A 450 4.38 -7.06 26.91
C VAL A 450 4.66 -5.71 26.25
N VAL A 451 4.02 -5.44 25.11
CA VAL A 451 4.37 -4.32 24.23
C VAL A 451 3.34 -3.21 24.31
N THR A 452 3.81 -2.00 24.65
CA THR A 452 3.11 -0.73 24.51
C THR A 452 3.71 0.05 23.34
N ARG A 453 2.90 0.50 22.38
CA ARG A 453 3.32 1.36 21.27
C ARG A 453 2.66 2.74 21.43
N MET A 454 3.46 3.80 21.35
CA MET A 454 2.99 5.16 21.49
C MET A 454 3.60 6.07 20.41
N PRO A 455 2.83 6.97 19.78
CA PRO A 455 3.38 8.05 18.96
C PRO A 455 4.39 8.88 19.75
N TYR A 456 5.44 9.35 19.09
CA TYR A 456 6.54 10.10 19.72
C TYR A 456 6.05 11.34 20.51
N ASP A 457 4.98 11.98 20.05
CA ASP A 457 4.38 13.17 20.65
C ASP A 457 3.40 12.87 21.80
N ALA A 458 3.10 11.60 22.03
CA ALA A 458 2.26 11.12 23.13
C ALA A 458 3.05 10.43 24.26
N VAL A 459 4.37 10.25 24.09
CA VAL A 459 5.23 9.64 25.14
C VAL A 459 5.54 10.68 26.21
N GLU A 460 4.96 10.50 27.39
CA GLU A 460 5.20 11.39 28.55
C GLU A 460 6.43 10.98 29.37
N SER A 461 6.75 9.68 29.44
CA SER A 461 7.89 9.13 30.18
C SER A 461 8.33 7.79 29.59
N ILE A 462 9.64 7.53 29.65
CA ILE A 462 10.25 6.22 29.33
C ILE A 462 10.39 5.32 30.58
N ASP A 463 10.06 5.82 31.76
CA ASP A 463 10.27 5.12 33.02
C ASP A 463 9.27 3.96 33.19
N GLY A 464 9.69 2.91 33.87
CA GLY A 464 8.85 1.76 34.19
C GLY A 464 8.81 0.66 33.12
N TYR A 465 9.53 0.82 32.01
CA TYR A 465 9.71 -0.22 31.01
C TYR A 465 11.06 -0.94 31.16
N ASP A 466 11.05 -2.26 30.99
CA ASP A 466 12.29 -3.05 30.99
C ASP A 466 13.17 -2.73 29.77
N LEU A 467 12.55 -2.39 28.64
CA LEU A 467 13.20 -2.03 27.38
C LEU A 467 12.46 -0.90 26.69
N VAL A 468 13.19 -0.02 26.02
CA VAL A 468 12.62 0.95 25.09
C VAL A 468 13.09 0.68 23.66
N VAL A 469 12.17 0.65 22.74
CA VAL A 469 12.47 0.65 21.30
C VAL A 469 12.33 2.07 20.78
N HIS A 470 13.43 2.68 20.34
CA HIS A 470 13.41 3.94 19.61
C HIS A 470 13.19 3.62 18.13
N GLY A 471 11.95 3.78 17.66
CA GLY A 471 11.47 3.24 16.40
C GLY A 471 11.96 3.96 15.15
N PRO A 472 11.66 3.38 13.97
CA PRO A 472 11.90 4.00 12.68
C PRO A 472 10.98 5.20 12.42
N GLY A 473 11.30 5.96 11.36
CA GLY A 473 10.50 7.10 10.91
C GLY A 473 11.08 7.80 9.70
N PRO A 474 10.26 8.57 8.95
CA PRO A 474 10.69 9.39 7.83
C PRO A 474 11.34 10.71 8.27
N GLY A 475 12.10 11.33 7.36
CA GLY A 475 12.63 12.68 7.48
C GLY A 475 14.17 12.74 7.57
N ASP A 476 14.70 13.97 7.65
CA ASP A 476 16.14 14.23 7.78
C ASP A 476 16.57 14.23 9.26
N PRO A 477 17.32 13.22 9.73
CA PRO A 477 17.75 13.13 11.14
C PRO A 477 18.68 14.28 11.57
N ARG A 478 19.21 15.08 10.62
CA ARG A 478 20.08 16.23 10.89
C ARG A 478 19.28 17.52 11.14
N SER A 479 17.98 17.51 10.82
CA SER A 479 17.12 18.69 10.99
C SER A 479 17.03 19.10 12.46
N ALA A 480 17.44 20.33 12.74
CA ALA A 480 17.33 20.93 14.07
C ALA A 480 15.97 21.61 14.31
N GLN A 481 15.12 21.75 13.27
CA GLN A 481 13.87 22.49 13.32
C GLN A 481 12.63 21.61 13.27
N ASP A 482 12.79 20.35 12.86
CA ASP A 482 11.70 19.38 12.83
C ASP A 482 11.37 18.93 14.28
N PRO A 483 10.12 19.14 14.76
CA PRO A 483 9.72 18.77 16.12
C PRO A 483 9.95 17.28 16.44
N LYS A 484 9.73 16.38 15.47
CA LYS A 484 9.97 14.94 15.61
C LYS A 484 11.45 14.65 15.84
N MET A 485 12.35 15.28 15.06
CA MET A 485 13.78 15.10 15.22
C MET A 485 14.27 15.65 16.57
N GLN A 486 13.71 16.77 17.03
CA GLN A 486 14.00 17.33 18.35
C GLN A 486 13.57 16.38 19.47
N ALA A 487 12.32 15.87 19.41
CA ALA A 487 11.81 14.92 20.40
C ALA A 487 12.61 13.62 20.39
N GLY A 488 12.88 13.05 19.20
CA GLY A 488 13.65 11.82 19.05
C GLY A 488 15.08 11.93 19.58
N ARG A 489 15.76 13.07 19.39
CA ARG A 489 17.09 13.35 20.02
C ARG A 489 16.98 13.49 21.54
N ALA A 490 15.92 14.11 22.04
CA ALA A 490 15.69 14.21 23.49
C ALA A 490 15.50 12.82 24.10
N PHE A 491 14.71 11.95 23.50
CA PHE A 491 14.59 10.55 23.92
C PHE A 491 15.92 9.80 23.86
N ALA A 492 16.66 9.93 22.75
CA ALA A 492 17.97 9.28 22.62
C ALA A 492 18.94 9.68 23.75
N ARG A 493 18.99 10.98 24.10
CA ARG A 493 19.79 11.52 25.20
C ARG A 493 19.34 10.97 26.54
N GLU A 494 18.05 11.00 26.84
CA GLU A 494 17.48 10.49 28.10
C GLU A 494 17.75 8.98 28.27
N LEU A 495 17.58 8.19 27.20
CA LEU A 495 17.86 6.75 27.17
C LEU A 495 19.33 6.46 27.48
N LEU A 496 20.26 7.24 26.93
CA LEU A 496 21.70 7.11 27.19
C LEU A 496 22.05 7.53 28.61
N GLU A 497 21.54 8.66 29.10
CA GLU A 497 21.78 9.18 30.46
C GLU A 497 21.26 8.23 31.54
N LYS A 498 20.06 7.69 31.38
CA LYS A 498 19.44 6.74 32.30
C LYS A 498 19.98 5.32 32.16
N ARG A 499 20.83 5.06 31.17
CA ARG A 499 21.34 3.71 30.83
C ARG A 499 20.20 2.70 30.62
N GLN A 500 19.07 3.19 30.05
CA GLN A 500 17.90 2.38 29.77
C GLN A 500 18.22 1.34 28.69
N PRO A 501 17.92 0.03 28.91
CA PRO A 501 18.02 -0.95 27.82
C PRO A 501 17.27 -0.48 26.59
N THR A 502 17.96 -0.36 25.45
CA THR A 502 17.42 0.29 24.26
C THR A 502 17.75 -0.46 22.97
N LEU A 503 16.72 -0.70 22.16
CA LEU A 503 16.86 -1.08 20.76
C LEU A 503 16.46 0.11 19.89
N ALA A 504 17.39 0.64 19.10
CA ALA A 504 17.14 1.76 18.20
C ALA A 504 17.16 1.29 16.75
N ILE A 505 16.11 1.63 15.95
CA ILE A 505 15.93 1.11 14.59
C ILE A 505 15.83 2.27 13.61
N CYS A 506 16.58 2.20 12.51
CA CYS A 506 16.61 3.12 11.38
C CYS A 506 16.76 4.59 11.84
N LEU A 507 15.70 5.41 11.83
CA LEU A 507 15.75 6.78 12.35
C LEU A 507 16.19 6.82 13.82
N GLY A 508 15.65 5.95 14.67
CA GLY A 508 16.03 5.85 16.07
C GLY A 508 17.53 5.56 16.25
N HIS A 509 18.09 4.67 15.43
CA HIS A 509 19.53 4.42 15.39
C HIS A 509 20.33 5.66 15.00
N GLN A 510 19.90 6.39 13.96
CA GLN A 510 20.57 7.60 13.49
C GLN A 510 20.56 8.70 14.57
N LEU A 511 19.43 8.92 15.24
CA LEU A 511 19.30 9.91 16.29
C LEU A 511 20.14 9.53 17.53
N MET A 512 20.16 8.26 17.91
CA MET A 512 21.01 7.77 19.00
C MET A 512 22.50 7.93 18.66
N CYS A 513 22.93 7.57 17.46
CA CYS A 513 24.31 7.74 17.02
C CYS A 513 24.73 9.22 16.98
N ALA A 514 23.82 10.13 16.62
CA ALA A 514 24.08 11.56 16.67
C ALA A 514 24.34 12.05 18.12
N GLU A 515 23.56 11.57 19.10
CA GLU A 515 23.79 11.90 20.53
C GLU A 515 25.07 11.25 21.08
N LEU A 516 25.53 10.15 20.48
CA LEU A 516 26.86 9.55 20.76
C LEU A 516 28.01 10.30 20.06
N GLY A 517 27.72 11.37 19.31
CA GLY A 517 28.71 12.20 18.62
C GLY A 517 29.20 11.63 17.27
N LEU A 518 28.48 10.66 16.71
CA LEU A 518 28.80 10.09 15.39
C LEU A 518 28.22 10.96 14.27
N GLU A 519 28.91 10.97 13.13
CA GLU A 519 28.55 11.81 12.00
C GLU A 519 27.45 11.19 11.14
N LEU A 520 26.38 11.97 10.90
CA LEU A 520 25.31 11.64 9.98
C LEU A 520 25.56 12.27 8.60
N HIS A 521 25.41 11.49 7.55
CA HIS A 521 25.48 12.00 6.20
C HIS A 521 24.29 11.55 5.35
N ARG A 522 24.01 12.31 4.28
CA ARG A 522 23.05 11.91 3.25
C ARG A 522 23.73 10.99 2.27
N ARG A 523 23.15 9.85 1.98
CA ARG A 523 23.67 8.91 0.99
C ARG A 523 23.52 9.50 -0.42
N PRO A 524 24.54 9.36 -1.29
CA PRO A 524 24.41 9.72 -2.70
C PRO A 524 23.32 8.93 -3.42
N THR A 525 23.08 7.69 -2.98
CA THR A 525 22.03 6.80 -3.48
C THR A 525 21.28 6.22 -2.29
N PRO A 526 19.99 6.58 -2.10
CA PRO A 526 19.17 6.03 -1.02
C PRO A 526 19.02 4.51 -1.13
N ASN A 527 18.97 3.83 0.02
CA ASN A 527 18.55 2.43 0.14
C ASN A 527 17.07 2.40 0.46
N GLN A 528 16.21 2.36 -0.54
CA GLN A 528 14.77 2.26 -0.34
C GLN A 528 14.29 0.91 -0.89
N GLY A 529 13.84 0.02 0.00
CA GLY A 529 13.47 -1.35 -0.33
C GLY A 529 14.66 -2.20 -0.80
N ALA A 530 15.86 -1.92 -0.30
CA ALA A 530 17.08 -2.64 -0.68
C ALA A 530 17.37 -3.79 0.29
N GLN A 531 17.67 -4.97 -0.23
CA GLN A 531 18.20 -6.09 0.57
C GLN A 531 19.70 -6.23 0.35
N ILE A 532 20.48 -6.06 1.43
CA ILE A 532 21.96 -6.03 1.37
C ILE A 532 22.53 -7.10 2.29
N PRO A 533 23.48 -7.95 1.81
CA PRO A 533 24.19 -8.88 2.68
C PRO A 533 25.25 -8.13 3.49
N VAL A 534 25.20 -8.26 4.81
CA VAL A 534 26.11 -7.56 5.74
C VAL A 534 26.68 -8.53 6.79
N GLY A 535 27.91 -8.34 7.14
CA GLY A 535 28.56 -9.00 8.28
C GLY A 535 28.05 -8.42 9.60
N LEU A 536 26.98 -8.99 10.16
CA LEU A 536 26.34 -8.52 11.39
C LEU A 536 26.87 -9.31 12.60
N PHE A 537 27.79 -8.71 13.37
CA PHE A 537 28.33 -9.30 14.59
C PHE A 537 28.77 -10.77 14.44
N GLY A 538 29.59 -11.05 13.41
CA GLY A 538 30.17 -12.35 13.13
C GLY A 538 29.30 -13.31 12.29
N ARG A 539 28.15 -12.85 11.78
CA ARG A 539 27.28 -13.61 10.86
C ARG A 539 27.00 -12.80 9.61
N THR A 540 26.90 -13.44 8.45
CA THR A 540 26.41 -12.78 7.25
C THR A 540 24.90 -12.89 7.22
N GLU A 541 24.21 -11.75 7.24
CA GLU A 541 22.76 -11.63 7.26
C GLU A 541 22.28 -10.83 6.02
N ALA A 542 21.12 -11.19 5.46
CA ALA A 542 20.47 -10.41 4.42
C ALA A 542 19.51 -9.40 5.07
N LEU A 543 19.84 -8.12 4.98
CA LEU A 543 19.20 -7.05 5.74
C LEU A 543 18.40 -6.11 4.84
N GLY A 544 17.18 -5.76 5.23
CA GLY A 544 16.27 -4.86 4.53
C GLY A 544 16.45 -3.40 4.97
N TYR A 545 16.70 -2.51 4.01
CA TYR A 545 16.97 -1.09 4.25
C TYR A 545 15.93 -0.18 3.61
N TYR A 546 15.57 0.89 4.35
CA TYR A 546 14.70 1.98 3.93
C TYR A 546 15.30 3.32 4.39
N ASN A 547 16.53 3.67 3.94
CA ASN A 547 17.22 4.85 4.43
C ASN A 547 17.85 5.71 3.34
N SER A 548 17.70 7.04 3.46
CA SER A 548 18.40 8.05 2.67
C SER A 548 19.57 8.68 3.44
N TYR A 549 19.60 8.48 4.75
CA TYR A 549 20.66 8.93 5.64
C TYR A 549 21.33 7.75 6.31
N ALA A 550 22.62 7.90 6.66
CA ALA A 550 23.38 6.87 7.33
C ALA A 550 24.37 7.49 8.32
N VAL A 551 24.89 6.66 9.20
CA VAL A 551 25.92 7.01 10.17
C VAL A 551 27.27 6.60 9.60
N LEU A 552 28.24 7.51 9.55
CA LEU A 552 29.62 7.16 9.20
C LEU A 552 30.28 6.35 10.34
N ALA A 553 30.96 5.29 9.96
CA ALA A 553 31.72 4.49 10.91
C ALA A 553 32.84 5.33 11.56
N PRO A 554 32.99 5.32 12.88
CA PRO A 554 34.08 6.02 13.54
C PRO A 554 35.43 5.37 13.21
N ARG A 555 36.50 6.16 13.23
CA ARG A 555 37.89 5.68 12.97
C ARG A 555 38.36 4.65 13.99
N ALA A 556 37.84 4.69 15.21
CA ALA A 556 38.12 3.74 16.28
C ALA A 556 36.82 3.31 16.94
N ALA A 557 36.64 2.01 17.15
CA ALA A 557 35.42 1.44 17.73
C ALA A 557 35.20 1.84 19.20
N GLY A 558 36.24 2.23 19.91
CA GLY A 558 36.12 2.52 21.36
C GLY A 558 35.59 1.31 22.11
N GLU A 559 34.52 1.51 22.89
CA GLU A 559 33.80 0.45 23.63
C GLU A 559 32.67 -0.21 22.83
N TRP A 560 32.49 0.18 21.56
CA TRP A 560 31.40 -0.31 20.71
C TRP A 560 31.80 -1.55 19.91
N GLU A 561 30.86 -2.48 19.78
CA GLU A 561 30.93 -3.51 18.74
C GLU A 561 30.21 -3.01 17.50
N LEU A 562 30.90 -2.94 16.37
CA LEU A 562 30.42 -2.32 15.14
C LEU A 562 30.19 -3.36 14.03
N ALA A 563 29.10 -3.20 13.28
CA ALA A 563 28.87 -3.88 12.02
C ALA A 563 28.84 -2.84 10.89
N HIS A 564 29.55 -3.12 9.81
CA HIS A 564 29.81 -2.16 8.73
C HIS A 564 29.07 -2.53 7.43
N ASP A 565 28.53 -1.51 6.75
CA ASP A 565 28.13 -1.55 5.35
C ASP A 565 29.02 -0.55 4.58
N GLY A 566 30.16 -1.01 4.10
CA GLY A 566 31.17 -0.13 3.54
C GLY A 566 31.71 0.90 4.56
N PRO A 567 31.62 2.21 4.27
CA PRO A 567 32.03 3.28 5.18
C PRO A 567 31.00 3.60 6.27
N GLU A 568 29.82 2.99 6.21
CA GLU A 568 28.67 3.27 7.07
C GLU A 568 28.47 2.20 8.13
N LEU A 569 27.75 2.55 9.19
CA LEU A 569 27.34 1.59 10.20
C LEU A 569 26.02 0.91 9.81
N ALA A 570 26.05 -0.40 9.65
CA ALA A 570 24.85 -1.22 9.58
C ALA A 570 24.24 -1.44 10.96
N ALA A 571 25.11 -1.57 12.00
CA ALA A 571 24.67 -1.69 13.37
C ALA A 571 25.79 -1.30 14.35
N LEU A 572 25.37 -0.97 15.58
CA LEU A 572 26.26 -0.62 16.69
C LEU A 572 25.70 -1.21 17.98
N ARG A 573 26.55 -1.86 18.79
CA ARG A 573 26.25 -2.32 20.15
C ARG A 573 27.06 -1.54 21.16
N GLY A 574 26.38 -1.00 22.16
CA GLY A 574 26.97 -0.50 23.39
C GLY A 574 26.56 -1.35 24.62
N PRO A 575 26.95 -0.95 25.84
CA PRO A 575 26.66 -1.73 27.04
C PRO A 575 25.18 -2.00 27.30
N HIS A 576 24.31 -1.02 27.05
CA HIS A 576 22.87 -1.07 27.33
C HIS A 576 22.00 -0.71 26.12
N TYR A 577 22.57 -0.61 24.91
CA TYR A 577 21.84 -0.33 23.70
C TYR A 577 22.34 -1.13 22.50
N THR A 578 21.45 -1.32 21.51
CA THR A 578 21.76 -1.77 20.14
C THR A 578 21.09 -0.82 19.16
N GLY A 579 21.86 -0.29 18.21
CA GLY A 579 21.35 0.47 17.09
C GLY A 579 21.44 -0.34 15.80
N LEU A 580 20.34 -0.43 15.06
CA LEU A 580 20.22 -1.12 13.77
C LEU A 580 19.80 -0.13 12.70
N GLN A 581 20.61 0.06 11.64
CA GLN A 581 20.22 0.93 10.51
C GLN A 581 19.13 0.30 9.63
N PHE A 582 19.07 -1.01 9.57
CA PHE A 582 18.12 -1.80 8.81
C PHE A 582 16.85 -2.09 9.61
N HIS A 583 15.83 -2.63 8.95
CA HIS A 583 14.55 -3.00 9.55
C HIS A 583 14.49 -4.51 9.82
N PRO A 584 14.68 -4.97 11.06
CA PRO A 584 14.59 -6.40 11.39
C PRO A 584 13.17 -6.96 11.21
N GLU A 585 12.15 -6.12 11.27
CA GLU A 585 10.75 -6.46 11.10
C GLU A 585 10.31 -6.60 9.64
N SER A 586 11.03 -6.01 8.69
CA SER A 586 10.70 -6.04 7.26
C SER A 586 10.76 -7.45 6.67
N VAL A 587 9.92 -7.71 5.66
CA VAL A 587 9.98 -8.95 4.86
C VAL A 587 11.35 -9.12 4.19
N LEU A 588 12.08 -8.03 3.94
CA LEU A 588 13.41 -8.01 3.33
C LEU A 588 14.53 -8.39 4.29
N THR A 589 14.31 -8.41 5.60
CA THR A 589 15.29 -8.93 6.56
C THR A 589 15.02 -10.39 6.84
N ARG A 590 15.73 -11.28 6.12
CA ARG A 590 15.43 -12.70 6.09
C ARG A 590 15.31 -13.34 7.46
N ASP A 591 16.30 -13.13 8.31
CA ASP A 591 16.38 -13.72 9.65
C ASP A 591 16.06 -12.71 10.78
N GLY A 592 15.15 -11.75 10.48
CA GLY A 592 14.86 -10.60 11.32
C GLY A 592 14.43 -10.96 12.75
N LEU A 593 13.54 -11.95 12.91
CA LEU A 593 13.10 -12.42 14.23
C LEU A 593 14.24 -13.03 15.04
N ALA A 594 15.16 -13.76 14.41
CA ALA A 594 16.32 -14.31 15.08
C ALA A 594 17.32 -13.22 15.51
N ILE A 595 17.45 -12.16 14.69
CA ILE A 595 18.24 -10.97 15.04
C ILE A 595 17.62 -10.28 16.26
N LEU A 596 16.32 -9.99 16.23
CA LEU A 596 15.59 -9.38 17.36
C LEU A 596 15.78 -10.19 18.63
N ARG A 597 15.50 -11.50 18.58
CA ARG A 597 15.69 -12.40 19.73
C ARG A 597 17.09 -12.27 20.35
N ARG A 598 18.12 -12.31 19.53
CA ARG A 598 19.52 -12.24 19.97
C ARG A 598 19.84 -10.90 20.66
N GLU A 599 19.42 -9.79 20.04
CA GLU A 599 19.69 -8.47 20.58
C GLU A 599 18.90 -8.17 21.86
N LEU A 600 17.65 -8.62 21.92
CA LEU A 600 16.79 -8.42 23.10
C LEU A 600 17.27 -9.24 24.30
N VAL A 601 17.66 -10.50 24.09
CA VAL A 601 18.26 -11.33 25.18
C VAL A 601 19.53 -10.67 25.68
N ARG A 602 20.42 -10.18 24.81
CA ARG A 602 21.65 -9.47 25.21
C ARG A 602 21.32 -8.23 26.05
N LEU A 603 20.38 -7.41 25.63
CA LEU A 603 20.02 -6.16 26.30
C LEU A 603 19.42 -6.41 27.69
N LEU A 604 18.53 -7.40 27.81
CA LEU A 604 17.80 -7.68 29.06
C LEU A 604 18.55 -8.61 30.02
N SER A 605 19.51 -9.40 29.54
CA SER A 605 20.37 -10.22 30.44
C SER A 605 21.44 -9.40 31.16
N ASN A 606 21.84 -8.25 30.61
CA ASN A 606 22.85 -7.36 31.19
C ASN A 606 22.30 -6.42 32.28
N THR A 607 21.00 -6.44 32.58
CA THR A 607 20.37 -5.58 33.60
C THR A 607 20.50 -6.11 35.02
N GLY A 608 21.18 -7.23 35.24
CA GLY A 608 21.37 -7.88 36.55
C GLY A 608 22.80 -7.83 37.11
N ALA A 609 23.71 -7.05 36.53
CA ALA A 609 25.09 -6.91 37.02
C ALA A 609 25.39 -5.51 37.55
#